data_90d98fec2991e4061c3a028da4094b48
#
_entry.id   90d98fec2991e4061c3a028da4094b48
#
_cell.length_a   1.000
_cell.length_b   1.000
_cell.length_c   1.000
_cell.angle_alpha   90.00
_cell.angle_beta   90.00
_cell.angle_gamma   90.00
#
_symmetry.space_group_name_H-M   'P 1'
#
loop_
_entity.id
_entity.type
_entity.pdbx_description
1 polymer ?
#
loop_
_entity_poly.entity_id
_entity_poly.type
_entity_poly.pdbx_seq_one_letter_code
_entity_poly.pdbx_strand_id
1 'polypeptide(L)'
;HFDRQKNSTYKGADSEEKVLHGLYTAFPDCQVTKTTGIAKAGDFLIERSTNTPIMIENKDYKQNVPKDEIDKFIRDIEHQGCNGILVSQKSGIARKKNFQIDIHNKNILVFIHSLNYDFDKIRLATETIDHLSQSLNNYSDNTNELTLSSETLKEINKEYLAFITQKTGLSDSLKKYNKDMTKLINELQFPELSN
;
A
#
# COMPACT_ATOMS: atom_id res chain seq x y z
N HIS A 1 -8.25 -12.54 30.23
CA HIS A 1 -7.05 -12.28 29.39
C HIS A 1 -6.97 -13.22 28.17
N PHE A 2 -7.29 -14.52 28.33
CA PHE A 2 -7.22 -15.53 27.25
C PHE A 2 -8.19 -15.25 26.09
N ASP A 3 -9.39 -14.78 26.33
CA ASP A 3 -10.38 -14.50 25.27
C ASP A 3 -10.04 -13.27 24.43
N ARG A 4 -9.34 -12.28 24.99
CA ARG A 4 -8.88 -11.12 24.23
C ARG A 4 -7.72 -11.45 23.28
N GLN A 5 -6.81 -12.32 23.68
CA GLN A 5 -5.70 -12.77 22.83
C GLN A 5 -6.21 -13.64 21.68
N LYS A 6 -7.11 -14.60 21.92
CA LYS A 6 -7.72 -15.42 20.86
C LYS A 6 -8.45 -14.52 19.83
N ASN A 7 -9.24 -13.55 20.30
CA ASN A 7 -9.95 -12.64 19.38
C ASN A 7 -9.02 -11.75 18.55
N SER A 8 -7.85 -11.36 19.04
CA SER A 8 -6.88 -10.58 18.27
C SER A 8 -6.16 -11.42 17.22
N THR A 9 -5.81 -12.65 17.55
CA THR A 9 -5.14 -13.61 16.65
C THR A 9 -6.07 -14.01 15.50
N TYR A 10 -7.34 -14.32 15.78
CA TYR A 10 -8.34 -14.64 14.73
C TYR A 10 -8.62 -13.45 13.81
N LYS A 11 -8.68 -12.23 14.34
CA LYS A 11 -8.86 -11.02 13.52
C LYS A 11 -7.64 -10.73 12.64
N GLY A 12 -6.44 -10.97 13.15
CA GLY A 12 -5.22 -10.85 12.37
C GLY A 12 -5.22 -11.80 11.19
N ALA A 13 -5.50 -13.09 11.43
CA ALA A 13 -5.55 -14.12 10.40
C ALA A 13 -6.62 -13.84 9.32
N ASP A 14 -7.84 -13.41 9.70
CA ASP A 14 -8.90 -13.02 8.76
C ASP A 14 -8.52 -11.79 7.93
N SER A 15 -7.86 -10.80 8.54
CA SER A 15 -7.34 -9.62 7.83
C SER A 15 -6.26 -9.99 6.82
N GLU A 16 -5.32 -10.85 7.20
CA GLU A 16 -4.25 -11.31 6.33
C GLU A 16 -4.78 -12.10 5.13
N GLU A 17 -5.79 -12.97 5.32
CA GLU A 17 -6.37 -13.76 4.24
C GLU A 17 -7.08 -12.86 3.22
N LYS A 18 -7.81 -11.85 3.69
CA LYS A 18 -8.43 -10.83 2.82
C LYS A 18 -7.38 -10.03 2.05
N VAL A 19 -6.28 -9.67 2.71
CA VAL A 19 -5.17 -8.95 2.07
C VAL A 19 -4.52 -9.83 1.01
N LEU A 20 -4.23 -11.10 1.32
CA LEU A 20 -3.63 -12.03 0.36
C LEU A 20 -4.48 -12.16 -0.92
N HIS A 21 -5.78 -12.40 -0.75
CA HIS A 21 -6.70 -12.50 -1.89
C HIS A 21 -6.76 -11.21 -2.72
N GLY A 22 -6.80 -10.07 -2.05
CA GLY A 22 -6.79 -8.77 -2.73
C GLY A 22 -5.47 -8.49 -3.47
N LEU A 23 -4.34 -8.90 -2.90
CA LEU A 23 -3.04 -8.78 -3.56
C LEU A 23 -2.96 -9.66 -4.81
N TYR A 24 -3.44 -10.90 -4.79
CA TYR A 24 -3.50 -11.73 -6.01
C TYR A 24 -4.36 -11.09 -7.11
N THR A 25 -5.47 -10.47 -6.73
CA THR A 25 -6.34 -9.77 -7.68
C THR A 25 -5.69 -8.50 -8.23
N ALA A 26 -5.00 -7.74 -7.38
CA ALA A 26 -4.37 -6.48 -7.75
C ALA A 26 -3.08 -6.66 -8.56
N PHE A 27 -2.38 -7.80 -8.40
CA PHE A 27 -1.08 -8.11 -9.00
C PHE A 27 -1.07 -9.49 -9.67
N PRO A 28 -1.91 -9.71 -10.71
CA PRO A 28 -2.08 -11.03 -11.33
C PRO A 28 -0.79 -11.53 -12.01
N ASP A 29 0.09 -10.63 -12.44
CA ASP A 29 1.34 -10.94 -13.15
C ASP A 29 2.57 -10.97 -12.22
N CYS A 30 2.35 -10.90 -10.89
CA CYS A 30 3.42 -10.90 -9.89
C CYS A 30 3.37 -12.16 -9.03
N GLN A 31 4.53 -12.58 -8.52
CA GLN A 31 4.57 -13.58 -7.47
C GLN A 31 4.28 -12.89 -6.13
N VAL A 32 3.14 -13.24 -5.51
CA VAL A 32 2.78 -12.79 -4.18
C VAL A 32 2.96 -13.95 -3.20
N THR A 33 3.80 -13.75 -2.19
CA THR A 33 4.11 -14.76 -1.19
C THR A 33 3.66 -14.28 0.19
N LYS A 34 2.89 -15.10 0.92
CA LYS A 34 2.60 -14.85 2.34
C LYS A 34 3.83 -15.22 3.16
N THR A 35 4.36 -14.26 3.88
CA THR A 35 5.58 -14.39 4.69
C THR A 35 5.31 -14.32 6.19
N THR A 36 4.05 -14.22 6.61
CA THR A 36 3.65 -14.21 8.02
C THR A 36 4.25 -15.40 8.77
N GLY A 37 4.93 -15.13 9.89
CA GLY A 37 5.63 -16.15 10.66
C GLY A 37 7.09 -16.37 10.27
N ILE A 38 7.55 -15.80 9.16
CA ILE A 38 8.98 -15.75 8.80
C ILE A 38 9.59 -14.50 9.48
N ALA A 39 10.64 -14.70 10.25
CA ALA A 39 11.28 -13.59 10.96
C ALA A 39 11.79 -12.53 9.97
N LYS A 40 11.48 -11.27 10.24
CA LYS A 40 11.92 -10.10 9.46
C LYS A 40 11.47 -10.07 8.00
N ALA A 41 10.41 -10.77 7.63
CA ALA A 41 9.93 -10.86 6.26
C ALA A 41 8.60 -10.13 6.00
N GLY A 42 8.07 -9.42 7.01
CA GLY A 42 6.75 -8.79 6.91
C GLY A 42 5.61 -9.82 6.80
N ASP A 43 4.46 -9.38 6.34
CA ASP A 43 3.30 -10.24 6.16
C ASP A 43 3.23 -10.82 4.75
N PHE A 44 3.64 -10.03 3.73
CA PHE A 44 3.64 -10.43 2.32
C PHE A 44 4.85 -9.87 1.58
N LEU A 45 5.28 -10.60 0.55
CA LEU A 45 6.29 -10.16 -0.39
C LEU A 45 5.70 -10.17 -1.80
N ILE A 46 5.86 -9.07 -2.53
CA ILE A 46 5.54 -8.98 -3.97
C ILE A 46 6.85 -8.99 -4.75
N GLU A 47 7.05 -10.03 -5.54
CA GLU A 47 8.21 -10.20 -6.41
C GLU A 47 7.80 -9.96 -7.87
N ARG A 48 8.63 -9.22 -8.59
CA ARG A 48 8.43 -8.83 -9.98
C ARG A 48 9.74 -9.06 -10.74
N SER A 49 9.66 -9.47 -11.98
CA SER A 49 10.80 -9.95 -12.77
C SER A 49 11.96 -8.94 -12.90
N THR A 50 11.68 -7.65 -12.89
CA THR A 50 12.67 -6.60 -13.19
C THR A 50 12.86 -5.56 -12.09
N ASN A 51 12.01 -5.55 -11.07
CA ASN A 51 11.99 -4.51 -10.02
C ASN A 51 12.39 -5.11 -8.67
N THR A 52 12.93 -4.26 -7.80
CA THR A 52 13.20 -4.63 -6.41
C THR A 52 11.91 -5.15 -5.73
N PRO A 53 11.96 -6.27 -5.02
CA PRO A 53 10.81 -6.80 -4.30
C PRO A 53 10.23 -5.76 -3.33
N ILE A 54 8.92 -5.88 -3.07
CA ILE A 54 8.22 -5.00 -2.11
C ILE A 54 7.66 -5.86 -0.98
N MET A 55 8.10 -5.57 0.25
CA MET A 55 7.55 -6.12 1.47
C MET A 55 6.30 -5.32 1.87
N ILE A 56 5.22 -6.02 2.23
CA ILE A 56 4.01 -5.41 2.78
C ILE A 56 3.86 -5.85 4.23
N GLU A 57 3.67 -4.88 5.10
CA GLU A 57 3.29 -5.07 6.51
C GLU A 57 1.86 -4.55 6.69
N ASN A 58 0.94 -5.41 7.13
CA ASN A 58 -0.48 -5.10 7.30
C ASN A 58 -0.86 -5.01 8.78
N LYS A 59 -1.48 -3.90 9.17
CA LYS A 59 -1.94 -3.66 10.54
C LYS A 59 -3.43 -3.36 10.56
N ASP A 60 -4.22 -4.17 11.28
CA ASP A 60 -5.66 -3.94 11.49
C ASP A 60 -5.92 -3.43 12.91
N TYR A 61 -5.35 -2.28 13.25
CA TYR A 61 -5.50 -1.64 14.55
C TYR A 61 -6.68 -0.66 14.54
N LYS A 62 -7.41 -0.60 15.68
CA LYS A 62 -8.46 0.42 15.89
C LYS A 62 -7.88 1.81 16.15
N GLN A 63 -6.70 1.88 16.76
CA GLN A 63 -5.94 3.09 17.02
C GLN A 63 -4.75 3.15 16.07
N ASN A 64 -4.10 4.31 16.00
CA ASN A 64 -2.92 4.49 15.15
C ASN A 64 -1.87 3.42 15.43
N VAL A 65 -1.28 2.89 14.36
CA VAL A 65 -0.14 1.98 14.43
C VAL A 65 0.97 2.66 15.24
N PRO A 66 1.46 2.06 16.33
CA PRO A 66 2.42 2.70 17.21
C PRO A 66 3.81 2.75 16.58
N LYS A 67 4.68 3.63 17.14
CA LYS A 67 6.04 3.84 16.64
C LYS A 67 6.88 2.56 16.60
N ASP A 68 6.74 1.69 17.59
CA ASP A 68 7.54 0.47 17.70
C ASP A 68 7.31 -0.48 16.51
N GLU A 69 6.09 -0.53 15.97
CA GLU A 69 5.76 -1.29 14.76
C GLU A 69 6.41 -0.67 13.51
N ILE A 70 6.48 0.67 13.45
CA ILE A 70 7.16 1.38 12.36
C ILE A 70 8.66 1.10 12.42
N ASP A 71 9.26 1.21 13.61
CA ASP A 71 10.69 0.98 13.81
C ASP A 71 11.04 -0.50 13.51
N LYS A 72 10.14 -1.44 13.84
CA LYS A 72 10.29 -2.85 13.45
C LYS A 72 10.27 -3.00 11.93
N PHE A 73 9.28 -2.44 11.26
CA PHE A 73 9.14 -2.50 9.81
C PHE A 73 10.36 -1.93 9.08
N ILE A 74 10.90 -0.80 9.53
CA ILE A 74 12.11 -0.20 8.95
C ILE A 74 13.30 -1.16 9.08
N ARG A 75 13.53 -1.74 10.27
CA ARG A 75 14.62 -2.72 10.48
C ARG A 75 14.47 -3.97 9.60
N ASP A 76 13.24 -4.44 9.41
CA ASP A 76 12.97 -5.61 8.58
C ASP A 76 13.25 -5.30 7.10
N ILE A 77 12.88 -4.13 6.62
CA ILE A 77 13.22 -3.62 5.28
C ILE A 77 14.74 -3.52 5.08
N GLU A 78 15.45 -2.93 6.03
CA GLU A 78 16.92 -2.83 5.97
C GLU A 78 17.59 -4.20 5.94
N HIS A 79 17.06 -5.16 6.70
CA HIS A 79 17.58 -6.53 6.73
C HIS A 79 17.36 -7.27 5.40
N GLN A 80 16.20 -7.10 4.78
CA GLN A 80 15.84 -7.74 3.52
C GLN A 80 16.43 -7.02 2.28
N GLY A 81 16.80 -5.74 2.42
CA GLY A 81 17.29 -4.94 1.29
C GLY A 81 16.23 -4.75 0.20
N CYS A 82 14.96 -4.63 0.57
CA CYS A 82 13.82 -4.46 -0.32
C CYS A 82 13.10 -3.14 -0.09
N ASN A 83 12.17 -2.76 -0.98
CA ASN A 83 11.25 -1.66 -0.73
C ASN A 83 10.12 -2.10 0.21
N GLY A 84 9.35 -1.15 0.77
CA GLY A 84 8.33 -1.49 1.72
C GLY A 84 7.06 -0.66 1.67
N ILE A 85 5.92 -1.29 1.97
CA ILE A 85 4.63 -0.63 2.16
C ILE A 85 4.06 -1.07 3.51
N LEU A 86 3.92 -0.11 4.45
CA LEU A 86 3.22 -0.34 5.70
C LEU A 86 1.80 0.20 5.58
N VAL A 87 0.82 -0.68 5.73
CA VAL A 87 -0.59 -0.32 5.63
C VAL A 87 -1.29 -0.46 6.97
N SER A 88 -2.14 0.52 7.31
CA SER A 88 -3.11 0.42 8.38
C SER A 88 -4.50 0.30 7.78
N GLN A 89 -5.26 -0.75 8.15
CA GLN A 89 -6.57 -0.99 7.56
C GLN A 89 -7.61 0.05 8.00
N LYS A 90 -7.66 0.41 9.29
CA LYS A 90 -8.75 1.22 9.86
C LYS A 90 -8.31 2.54 10.47
N SER A 91 -7.02 2.72 10.68
CA SER A 91 -6.50 3.84 11.44
C SER A 91 -5.34 4.54 10.73
N GLY A 92 -4.75 5.53 11.37
CA GLY A 92 -3.52 6.16 10.93
C GLY A 92 -2.27 5.39 11.37
N ILE A 93 -1.12 5.95 11.06
CA ILE A 93 0.20 5.49 11.46
C ILE A 93 0.87 6.63 12.21
N ALA A 94 1.38 6.35 13.43
CA ALA A 94 1.94 7.38 14.30
C ALA A 94 3.08 8.15 13.62
N ARG A 95 3.04 9.49 13.69
CA ARG A 95 4.05 10.39 13.13
C ARG A 95 4.28 10.28 11.61
N LYS A 96 3.39 9.63 10.89
CA LYS A 96 3.40 9.56 9.42
C LYS A 96 2.16 10.24 8.86
N LYS A 97 2.28 10.81 7.66
CA LYS A 97 1.14 11.27 6.86
C LYS A 97 0.64 10.11 6.00
N ASN A 98 -0.60 10.21 5.55
CA ASN A 98 -1.11 9.24 4.57
C ASN A 98 -0.33 9.35 3.26
N PHE A 99 0.06 8.24 2.69
CA PHE A 99 0.95 8.15 1.52
C PHE A 99 2.31 8.84 1.71
N GLN A 100 2.79 8.98 2.95
CA GLN A 100 4.13 9.50 3.16
C GLN A 100 5.17 8.54 2.58
N ILE A 101 6.14 9.12 1.87
CA ILE A 101 7.29 8.41 1.33
C ILE A 101 8.50 8.74 2.19
N ASP A 102 9.19 7.72 2.66
CA ASP A 102 10.49 7.83 3.30
C ASP A 102 11.52 7.03 2.48
N ILE A 103 12.78 7.45 2.54
CA ILE A 103 13.89 6.73 1.92
C ILE A 103 14.89 6.37 3.02
N HIS A 104 15.18 5.08 3.12
CA HIS A 104 16.05 4.52 4.15
C HIS A 104 17.07 3.60 3.50
N ASN A 105 18.36 3.96 3.55
CA ASN A 105 19.44 3.16 2.95
C ASN A 105 19.14 2.72 1.49
N LYS A 106 18.67 3.65 0.66
CA LYS A 106 18.21 3.46 -0.73
C LYS A 106 16.86 2.71 -0.89
N ASN A 107 16.32 2.11 0.17
CA ASN A 107 15.00 1.48 0.13
C ASN A 107 13.91 2.55 0.28
N ILE A 108 12.87 2.43 -0.52
CA ILE A 108 11.73 3.35 -0.53
C ILE A 108 10.62 2.72 0.31
N LEU A 109 10.09 3.49 1.25
CA LEU A 109 9.02 3.09 2.15
C LEU A 109 7.79 3.98 1.92
N VAL A 110 6.61 3.38 1.83
CA VAL A 110 5.34 4.10 1.71
C VAL A 110 4.42 3.71 2.86
N PHE A 111 3.80 4.72 3.50
CA PHE A 111 2.90 4.55 4.63
C PHE A 111 1.46 4.88 4.22
N ILE A 112 0.54 3.92 4.31
CA ILE A 112 -0.85 4.08 3.88
C ILE A 112 -1.79 3.99 5.08
N HIS A 113 -2.57 5.05 5.31
CA HIS A 113 -3.60 5.11 6.34
C HIS A 113 -4.95 4.65 5.78
N SER A 114 -5.76 4.04 6.65
CA SER A 114 -7.15 3.67 6.35
C SER A 114 -7.31 3.05 4.98
N LEU A 115 -6.53 1.98 4.75
CA LEU A 115 -6.55 1.26 3.47
C LEU A 115 -7.95 0.75 3.15
N ASN A 116 -8.69 0.23 4.17
CA ASN A 116 -10.03 -0.33 4.04
C ASN A 116 -10.14 -1.38 2.92
N TYR A 117 -9.09 -2.18 2.75
CA TYR A 117 -8.98 -3.20 1.68
C TYR A 117 -9.10 -2.63 0.26
N ASP A 118 -8.79 -1.34 0.07
CA ASP A 118 -8.72 -0.71 -1.25
C ASP A 118 -7.33 -0.96 -1.87
N PHE A 119 -7.21 -2.05 -2.62
CA PHE A 119 -5.95 -2.49 -3.20
C PHE A 119 -5.45 -1.58 -4.34
N ASP A 120 -6.29 -0.73 -4.90
CA ASP A 120 -5.84 0.30 -5.85
C ASP A 120 -4.84 1.26 -5.19
N LYS A 121 -4.95 1.48 -3.87
CA LYS A 121 -3.98 2.28 -3.11
C LYS A 121 -2.62 1.58 -2.99
N ILE A 122 -2.60 0.25 -2.85
CA ILE A 122 -1.34 -0.52 -2.83
C ILE A 122 -0.71 -0.51 -4.22
N ARG A 123 -1.50 -0.68 -5.29
CA ARG A 123 -1.01 -0.55 -6.68
C ARG A 123 -0.38 0.81 -6.92
N LEU A 124 -1.05 1.88 -6.50
CA LEU A 124 -0.54 3.24 -6.63
C LEU A 124 0.77 3.46 -5.86
N ALA A 125 0.88 2.91 -4.64
CA ALA A 125 2.12 2.95 -3.88
C ALA A 125 3.25 2.16 -4.57
N THR A 126 2.93 0.99 -5.14
CA THR A 126 3.88 0.19 -5.92
C THR A 126 4.38 0.95 -7.15
N GLU A 127 3.48 1.55 -7.94
CA GLU A 127 3.82 2.39 -9.09
C GLU A 127 4.71 3.59 -8.68
N THR A 128 4.41 4.18 -7.52
CA THR A 128 5.20 5.29 -6.96
C THR A 128 6.62 4.83 -6.58
N ILE A 129 6.75 3.68 -5.94
CA ILE A 129 8.05 3.08 -5.60
C ILE A 129 8.86 2.82 -6.88
N ASP A 130 8.24 2.24 -7.89
CA ASP A 130 8.92 1.92 -9.16
C ASP A 130 9.44 3.16 -9.87
N HIS A 131 8.58 4.18 -9.98
CA HIS A 131 8.96 5.45 -10.61
C HIS A 131 10.09 6.16 -9.86
N LEU A 132 10.04 6.19 -8.53
CA LEU A 132 11.10 6.76 -7.70
C LEU A 132 12.39 5.96 -7.80
N SER A 133 12.33 4.62 -7.78
CA SER A 133 13.50 3.76 -7.92
C SER A 133 14.23 4.01 -9.23
N GLN A 134 13.49 4.14 -10.34
CA GLN A 134 14.08 4.48 -11.64
C GLN A 134 14.73 5.86 -11.64
N SER A 135 14.05 6.85 -11.06
CA SER A 135 14.57 8.21 -10.95
C SER A 135 15.84 8.27 -10.11
N LEU A 136 15.87 7.58 -8.97
CA LEU A 136 17.03 7.54 -8.09
C LEU A 136 18.22 6.80 -8.73
N ASN A 137 18.00 5.73 -9.46
CA ASN A 137 19.06 5.01 -10.19
C ASN A 137 19.68 5.90 -11.26
N ASN A 138 18.89 6.65 -12.02
CA ASN A 138 19.39 7.59 -13.03
C ASN A 138 20.22 8.73 -12.43
N TYR A 139 19.97 9.12 -11.18
CA TYR A 139 20.78 10.12 -10.48
C TYR A 139 22.07 9.53 -9.90
N SER A 140 22.09 8.25 -9.46
CA SER A 140 23.26 7.61 -8.87
C SER A 140 24.38 7.31 -9.85
N ASP A 141 24.07 7.14 -11.12
CA ASP A 141 25.11 6.98 -12.16
C ASP A 141 25.96 8.24 -12.34
N ASN A 142 25.53 9.39 -11.82
CA ASN A 142 26.22 10.67 -11.92
C ASN A 142 26.91 11.14 -10.62
N THR A 143 26.66 10.52 -9.45
CA THR A 143 27.25 10.92 -8.16
C THR A 143 27.43 9.73 -7.23
N ASN A 144 28.62 9.57 -6.66
CA ASN A 144 28.99 8.41 -5.82
C ASN A 144 28.27 8.31 -4.46
N GLU A 145 27.40 9.24 -4.08
CA GLU A 145 26.63 9.19 -2.84
C GLU A 145 25.21 9.76 -3.03
N LEU A 146 24.19 8.91 -2.95
CA LEU A 146 22.78 9.30 -2.90
C LEU A 146 22.35 9.57 -1.45
N THR A 147 22.72 10.69 -0.91
CA THR A 147 22.04 11.27 0.26
C THR A 147 21.04 12.31 -0.24
N LEU A 148 19.77 11.92 -0.35
CA LEU A 148 18.71 12.90 -0.59
C LEU A 148 18.62 13.86 0.60
N SER A 149 18.66 15.18 0.31
CA SER A 149 18.46 16.16 1.35
C SER A 149 17.06 16.07 1.94
N SER A 150 16.88 16.48 3.19
CA SER A 150 15.55 16.56 3.84
C SER A 150 14.59 17.44 3.04
N GLU A 151 15.10 18.49 2.38
CA GLU A 151 14.34 19.39 1.54
C GLU A 151 13.84 18.71 0.27
N THR A 152 14.70 17.96 -0.41
CA THR A 152 14.35 17.17 -1.60
C THR A 152 13.28 16.13 -1.27
N LEU A 153 13.41 15.43 -0.13
CA LEU A 153 12.41 14.46 0.29
C LEU A 153 11.05 15.12 0.62
N LYS A 154 11.05 16.32 1.18
CA LYS A 154 9.81 17.08 1.41
C LYS A 154 9.14 17.50 0.11
N GLU A 155 9.91 17.89 -0.89
CA GLU A 155 9.40 18.24 -2.23
C GLU A 155 8.80 17.01 -2.92
N ILE A 156 9.51 15.89 -2.94
CA ILE A 156 9.00 14.60 -3.44
C ILE A 156 7.68 14.26 -2.77
N ASN A 157 7.61 14.28 -1.44
CA ASN A 157 6.37 13.98 -0.71
C ASN A 157 5.22 14.92 -1.11
N LYS A 158 5.49 16.21 -1.29
CA LYS A 158 4.48 17.20 -1.69
C LYS A 158 3.92 16.91 -3.09
N GLU A 159 4.80 16.68 -4.06
CA GLU A 159 4.42 16.43 -5.45
C GLU A 159 3.66 15.10 -5.60
N TYR A 160 4.20 14.02 -5.01
CA TYR A 160 3.54 12.71 -5.06
C TYR A 160 2.22 12.71 -4.31
N LEU A 161 2.12 13.37 -3.15
CA LEU A 161 0.85 13.47 -2.43
C LEU A 161 -0.20 14.22 -3.26
N ALA A 162 0.16 15.29 -3.94
CA ALA A 162 -0.74 16.01 -4.84
C ALA A 162 -1.21 15.12 -6.00
N PHE A 163 -0.29 14.41 -6.65
CA PHE A 163 -0.61 13.45 -7.71
C PHE A 163 -1.53 12.33 -7.23
N ILE A 164 -1.20 11.70 -6.10
CA ILE A 164 -1.98 10.62 -5.51
C ILE A 164 -3.40 11.10 -5.16
N THR A 165 -3.53 12.28 -4.57
CA THR A 165 -4.82 12.88 -4.24
C THR A 165 -5.66 13.08 -5.49
N GLN A 166 -5.08 13.61 -6.57
CA GLN A 166 -5.76 13.83 -7.83
C GLN A 166 -6.16 12.50 -8.50
N LYS A 167 -5.24 11.53 -8.58
CA LYS A 167 -5.51 10.21 -9.18
C LYS A 167 -6.60 9.46 -8.42
N THR A 168 -6.56 9.47 -7.08
CA THR A 168 -7.58 8.84 -6.24
C THR A 168 -8.95 9.51 -6.43
N GLY A 169 -9.00 10.84 -6.43
CA GLY A 169 -10.25 11.57 -6.64
C GLY A 169 -10.89 11.29 -8.01
N LEU A 170 -10.09 11.16 -9.06
CA LEU A 170 -10.58 10.76 -10.39
C LEU A 170 -11.09 9.31 -10.38
N SER A 171 -10.36 8.39 -9.75
CA SER A 171 -10.78 6.98 -9.62
C SER A 171 -12.11 6.85 -8.87
N ASP A 172 -12.26 7.55 -7.75
CA ASP A 172 -13.50 7.55 -6.95
C ASP A 172 -14.68 8.13 -7.73
N SER A 173 -14.44 9.19 -8.51
CA SER A 173 -15.47 9.78 -9.39
C SER A 173 -15.92 8.79 -10.48
N LEU A 174 -14.99 8.04 -11.08
CA LEU A 174 -15.31 7.00 -12.06
C LEU A 174 -16.07 5.83 -11.43
N LYS A 175 -15.66 5.37 -10.24
CA LYS A 175 -16.38 4.31 -9.49
C LYS A 175 -17.82 4.74 -9.18
N LYS A 176 -18.02 5.99 -8.75
CA LYS A 176 -19.35 6.56 -8.51
C LYS A 176 -20.18 6.60 -9.79
N TYR A 177 -19.61 7.16 -10.87
CA TYR A 177 -20.29 7.24 -12.15
C TYR A 177 -20.73 5.86 -12.68
N ASN A 178 -19.85 4.87 -12.64
CA ASN A 178 -20.18 3.50 -13.03
C ASN A 178 -21.31 2.90 -12.18
N LYS A 179 -21.32 3.15 -10.88
CA LYS A 179 -22.39 2.70 -9.99
C LYS A 179 -23.72 3.35 -10.33
N ASP A 180 -23.72 4.66 -10.59
CA ASP A 180 -24.94 5.41 -10.94
C ASP A 180 -25.48 4.94 -12.31
N MET A 181 -24.62 4.70 -13.30
CA MET A 181 -25.00 4.15 -14.61
C MET A 181 -25.57 2.74 -14.49
N THR A 182 -24.95 1.86 -13.68
CA THR A 182 -25.46 0.50 -13.43
C THR A 182 -26.86 0.54 -12.81
N LYS A 183 -27.08 1.48 -11.86
CA LYS A 183 -28.39 1.68 -11.26
C LYS A 183 -29.45 2.05 -12.30
N LEU A 184 -29.14 3.04 -13.15
CA LEU A 184 -30.06 3.47 -14.23
C LEU A 184 -30.38 2.33 -15.20
N ILE A 185 -29.39 1.53 -15.60
CA ILE A 185 -29.62 0.37 -16.47
C ILE A 185 -30.55 -0.65 -15.81
N ASN A 186 -30.38 -0.91 -14.51
CA ASN A 186 -31.23 -1.85 -13.77
C ASN A 186 -32.66 -1.34 -13.54
N GLU A 187 -32.87 -0.02 -13.61
CA GLU A 187 -34.20 0.63 -13.51
C GLU A 187 -34.96 0.64 -14.84
N LEU A 188 -34.32 0.27 -15.96
CA LEU A 188 -34.99 0.15 -17.26
C LEU A 188 -35.96 -1.03 -17.23
N GLN A 189 -37.24 -0.75 -17.52
CA GLN A 189 -38.29 -1.76 -17.63
C GLN A 189 -38.46 -2.17 -19.10
N PHE A 190 -38.77 -3.44 -19.31
CA PHE A 190 -39.17 -3.88 -20.63
C PHE A 190 -40.51 -3.22 -21.00
N PRO A 191 -40.73 -2.80 -22.29
CA PRO A 191 -42.00 -2.27 -22.74
C PRO A 191 -43.09 -3.31 -22.49
N GLU A 192 -44.20 -2.91 -21.86
CA GLU A 192 -45.40 -3.76 -21.79
C GLU A 192 -46.00 -3.84 -23.19
N LEU A 193 -46.16 -5.06 -23.69
CA LEU A 193 -46.90 -5.29 -24.92
C LEU A 193 -48.36 -5.02 -24.61
N SER A 194 -48.91 -3.92 -25.13
CA SER A 194 -50.36 -3.65 -25.11
C SER A 194 -51.07 -4.72 -25.91
N ASN A 195 -51.91 -5.51 -25.26
CA ASN A 195 -52.84 -6.45 -25.92
C ASN A 195 -53.99 -5.70 -26.59
#